data_192079370f68ed8db418f0ff332c2697
#
_entry.id   192079370f68ed8db418f0ff332c2697
#
_cell.length_a   1.000
_cell.length_b   1.000
_cell.length_c   1.000
_cell.angle_alpha   90.00
_cell.angle_beta   90.00
_cell.angle_gamma   90.00
#
_symmetry.space_group_name_H-M   'P 1'
#
loop_
_entity.id
_entity.type
_entity.pdbx_description
1 polymer ?
#
loop_
_entity_poly.entity_id
_entity_poly.type
_entity_poly.pdbx_seq_one_letter_code
_entity_poly.pdbx_strand_id
1 'polypeptide(L)'
;MSVDADQHPAAAEATPQPSEATLPLTGERTVPGVPEENYWFRRHEVVYQRLLERCAGRVVLEAGSGEGYGANMIADVAEKVIGLDYDTSAVEHVRARYPRIDMRQGNLADLPLPDARVGIVVNFQVIEHLWDQAQFLAECYRVLTPGGELLISTPNRITFSPGRDTPLNPFHTRELNAAEMTELLEEAGFVVDLMTGVHHGPRLRELDAKHGGSFIDAQIDRALAGEPWPADLVADVEAITVDDFALTEPDIDASLDLVAIARKPAVPR
;
A
#
# COMPACT_ATOMS: atom_id res chain seq x y z
N MET A 1 63.03 3.74 42.37
CA MET A 1 61.68 3.35 42.82
C MET A 1 60.69 3.84 41.77
N SER A 2 60.32 2.97 40.87
CA SER A 2 59.40 3.21 39.76
C SER A 2 58.00 3.12 40.27
N VAL A 3 57.13 4.03 39.87
CA VAL A 3 55.68 3.93 40.06
C VAL A 3 55.08 3.77 38.67
N ASP A 4 54.53 2.59 38.46
CA ASP A 4 53.76 2.25 37.25
C ASP A 4 52.46 3.06 37.23
N ALA A 5 52.21 3.70 36.09
CA ALA A 5 50.95 4.35 35.80
C ALA A 5 50.07 3.36 35.05
N ASP A 6 49.02 2.95 35.76
CA ASP A 6 47.96 2.10 35.25
C ASP A 6 47.11 2.84 34.20
N GLN A 7 47.26 2.44 32.94
CA GLN A 7 46.43 2.95 31.83
C GLN A 7 45.19 2.05 31.71
N HIS A 8 44.07 2.53 32.17
CA HIS A 8 42.77 1.96 31.83
C HIS A 8 42.43 2.24 30.38
N PRO A 9 42.02 1.26 29.56
CA PRO A 9 41.50 1.53 28.25
C PRO A 9 40.11 2.16 28.37
N ALA A 10 39.93 3.30 27.71
CA ALA A 10 38.64 3.96 27.56
C ALA A 10 37.64 3.03 26.90
N ALA A 11 36.52 2.79 27.55
CA ALA A 11 35.38 2.09 26.96
C ALA A 11 34.87 2.88 25.74
N ALA A 12 34.85 2.23 24.59
CA ALA A 12 34.25 2.77 23.39
C ALA A 12 32.73 2.98 23.67
N GLU A 13 32.29 4.21 23.64
CA GLU A 13 30.88 4.57 23.66
C GLU A 13 30.22 3.94 22.41
N ALA A 14 29.33 2.98 22.66
CA ALA A 14 28.47 2.42 21.62
C ALA A 14 27.59 3.56 21.07
N THR A 15 27.73 3.84 19.77
CA THR A 15 26.83 4.73 19.04
C THR A 15 25.41 4.19 19.19
N PRO A 16 24.42 4.97 19.65
CA PRO A 16 23.06 4.50 19.74
C PRO A 16 22.57 4.17 18.33
N GLN A 17 22.12 2.91 18.15
CA GLN A 17 21.38 2.56 16.94
C GLN A 17 20.11 3.43 16.89
N PRO A 18 19.73 3.95 15.71
CA PRO A 18 18.48 4.69 15.59
C PRO A 18 17.34 3.77 16.09
N SER A 19 16.59 4.25 17.07
CA SER A 19 15.38 3.58 17.52
C SER A 19 14.49 3.37 16.29
N GLU A 20 13.99 2.15 16.09
CA GLU A 20 12.95 1.86 15.09
C GLU A 20 11.68 2.63 15.51
N ALA A 21 11.63 3.90 15.18
CA ALA A 21 10.44 4.71 15.37
C ALA A 21 9.38 4.22 14.37
N THR A 22 8.44 3.42 14.86
CA THR A 22 7.25 3.05 14.08
C THR A 22 6.34 4.25 13.96
N LEU A 23 5.70 4.40 12.78
CA LEU A 23 4.64 5.38 12.61
C LEU A 23 3.44 5.03 13.51
N PRO A 24 2.69 6.01 14.01
CA PRO A 24 1.47 5.75 14.78
C PRO A 24 0.46 4.94 13.97
N LEU A 25 -0.18 3.96 14.60
CA LEU A 25 -1.34 3.26 14.04
C LEU A 25 -2.52 4.22 14.03
N THR A 26 -2.90 4.69 12.86
CA THR A 26 -4.01 5.64 12.69
C THR A 26 -5.27 4.97 12.14
N GLY A 27 -5.19 3.72 11.67
CA GLY A 27 -6.24 3.06 10.90
C GLY A 27 -6.32 3.54 9.45
N GLU A 28 -5.44 4.46 9.06
CA GLU A 28 -5.32 5.00 7.70
C GLU A 28 -4.24 4.26 6.88
N ARG A 29 -3.30 3.62 7.56
CA ARG A 29 -2.18 2.88 6.95
C ARG A 29 -1.84 1.64 7.76
N THR A 30 -1.34 0.61 7.09
CA THR A 30 -0.82 -0.60 7.74
C THR A 30 0.66 -0.45 8.10
N VAL A 31 1.06 -1.02 9.25
CA VAL A 31 2.44 -1.00 9.72
C VAL A 31 2.98 -2.43 9.79
N PRO A 32 4.04 -2.76 9.01
CA PRO A 32 4.66 -4.08 9.05
C PRO A 32 5.22 -4.41 10.43
N GLY A 33 5.09 -5.67 10.85
CA GLY A 33 5.66 -6.17 12.10
C GLY A 33 4.78 -5.98 13.34
N VAL A 34 3.57 -5.42 13.20
CA VAL A 34 2.54 -5.39 14.24
C VAL A 34 1.66 -6.64 14.06
N PRO A 35 1.58 -7.55 15.07
CA PRO A 35 0.85 -8.81 14.93
C PRO A 35 -0.59 -8.64 14.46
N GLU A 36 -1.34 -7.74 15.07
CA GLU A 36 -2.76 -7.48 14.77
C GLU A 36 -2.97 -6.86 13.38
N GLU A 37 -1.93 -6.23 12.80
CA GLU A 37 -1.97 -5.63 11.46
C GLU A 37 -1.55 -6.61 10.35
N ASN A 38 -1.06 -7.82 10.70
CA ASN A 38 -0.44 -8.71 9.71
C ASN A 38 -1.40 -9.10 8.58
N TYR A 39 -2.69 -9.34 8.87
CA TYR A 39 -3.69 -9.62 7.83
C TYR A 39 -3.76 -8.51 6.77
N TRP A 40 -3.90 -7.25 7.22
CA TRP A 40 -4.00 -6.08 6.35
C TRP A 40 -2.72 -5.85 5.57
N PHE A 41 -1.58 -5.99 6.24
CA PHE A 41 -0.28 -5.89 5.60
C PHE A 41 -0.11 -6.94 4.47
N ARG A 42 -0.41 -8.23 4.72
CA ARG A 42 -0.28 -9.30 3.73
C ARG A 42 -1.27 -9.14 2.56
N ARG A 43 -2.46 -8.64 2.84
CA ARG A 43 -3.46 -8.31 1.82
C ARG A 43 -2.97 -7.22 0.85
N HIS A 44 -2.23 -6.23 1.36
CA HIS A 44 -1.60 -5.22 0.51
C HIS A 44 -0.34 -5.77 -0.17
N GLU A 45 0.51 -6.45 0.57
CA GLU A 45 1.79 -7.00 0.09
C GLU A 45 1.61 -7.91 -1.12
N VAL A 46 0.55 -8.74 -1.18
CA VAL A 46 0.31 -9.63 -2.32
C VAL A 46 0.18 -8.87 -3.63
N VAL A 47 -0.42 -7.67 -3.64
CA VAL A 47 -0.55 -6.84 -4.85
C VAL A 47 0.81 -6.36 -5.32
N TYR A 48 1.66 -5.87 -4.38
CA TYR A 48 3.04 -5.51 -4.70
C TYR A 48 3.80 -6.69 -5.31
N GLN A 49 3.80 -7.85 -4.65
CA GLN A 49 4.53 -9.03 -5.13
C GLN A 49 4.09 -9.50 -6.52
N ARG A 50 2.78 -9.47 -6.81
CA ARG A 50 2.22 -9.91 -8.09
C ARG A 50 2.51 -8.94 -9.24
N LEU A 51 2.68 -7.65 -8.96
CA LEU A 51 2.92 -6.62 -9.97
C LEU A 51 4.37 -6.13 -10.03
N LEU A 52 5.23 -6.63 -9.15
CA LEU A 52 6.61 -6.17 -8.98
C LEU A 52 7.43 -6.22 -10.28
N GLU A 53 7.29 -7.29 -11.07
CA GLU A 53 8.03 -7.46 -12.33
C GLU A 53 7.73 -6.37 -13.36
N ARG A 54 6.55 -5.72 -13.32
CA ARG A 54 6.23 -4.60 -14.20
C ARG A 54 7.08 -3.36 -13.92
N CYS A 55 7.59 -3.25 -12.71
CA CYS A 55 8.46 -2.17 -12.28
C CYS A 55 9.93 -2.37 -12.69
N ALA A 56 10.30 -3.57 -13.17
CA ALA A 56 11.69 -3.93 -13.43
C ALA A 56 12.36 -2.99 -14.46
N GLY A 57 13.49 -2.39 -14.06
CA GLY A 57 14.26 -1.47 -14.90
C GLY A 57 13.55 -0.17 -15.28
N ARG A 58 12.47 0.19 -14.59
CA ARG A 58 11.67 1.40 -14.85
C ARG A 58 11.91 2.48 -13.80
N VAL A 59 11.69 3.74 -14.20
CA VAL A 59 11.52 4.83 -13.22
C VAL A 59 10.07 4.78 -12.74
N VAL A 60 9.88 4.57 -11.45
CA VAL A 60 8.58 4.36 -10.81
C VAL A 60 8.26 5.52 -9.88
N LEU A 61 7.03 6.02 -9.93
CA LEU A 61 6.43 6.85 -8.89
C LEU A 61 5.51 5.97 -8.03
N GLU A 62 5.75 5.90 -6.72
CA GLU A 62 4.74 5.42 -5.79
C GLU A 62 4.01 6.63 -5.19
N ALA A 63 2.74 6.79 -5.55
CA ALA A 63 1.89 7.89 -5.17
C ALA A 63 1.05 7.51 -3.95
N GLY A 64 1.41 8.05 -2.77
CA GLY A 64 0.90 7.64 -1.47
C GLY A 64 1.76 6.53 -0.86
N SER A 65 3.03 6.82 -0.53
CA SER A 65 3.99 5.80 -0.09
C SER A 65 3.79 5.35 1.36
N GLY A 66 3.09 6.12 2.19
CA GLY A 66 2.82 5.80 3.59
C GLY A 66 4.07 5.37 4.37
N GLU A 67 4.07 4.13 4.88
CA GLU A 67 5.19 3.51 5.62
C GLU A 67 6.45 3.26 4.75
N GLY A 68 6.29 3.21 3.43
CA GLY A 68 7.38 3.06 2.47
C GLY A 68 7.83 1.63 2.20
N TYR A 69 7.19 0.62 2.79
CA TYR A 69 7.54 -0.78 2.52
C TYR A 69 7.32 -1.15 1.04
N GLY A 70 6.26 -0.63 0.41
CA GLY A 70 5.95 -0.83 -1.01
C GLY A 70 7.03 -0.23 -1.90
N ALA A 71 7.38 1.04 -1.70
CA ALA A 71 8.49 1.71 -2.40
C ALA A 71 9.79 0.92 -2.25
N ASN A 72 10.04 0.38 -1.05
CA ASN A 72 11.25 -0.41 -0.78
C ASN A 72 11.25 -1.75 -1.54
N MET A 73 10.10 -2.45 -1.64
CA MET A 73 9.98 -3.66 -2.48
C MET A 73 10.19 -3.34 -3.96
N ILE A 74 9.58 -2.26 -4.47
CA ILE A 74 9.73 -1.81 -5.85
C ILE A 74 11.20 -1.47 -6.16
N ALA A 75 11.93 -0.87 -5.20
CA ALA A 75 13.34 -0.50 -5.37
C ALA A 75 14.29 -1.70 -5.53
N ASP A 76 13.85 -2.94 -5.28
CA ASP A 76 14.64 -4.14 -5.54
C ASP A 76 14.75 -4.47 -7.04
N VAL A 77 13.80 -4.01 -7.85
CA VAL A 77 13.73 -4.32 -9.29
C VAL A 77 13.75 -3.08 -10.19
N ALA A 78 13.28 -1.93 -9.70
CA ALA A 78 13.18 -0.69 -10.45
C ALA A 78 14.56 -0.05 -10.70
N GLU A 79 14.68 0.72 -11.79
CA GLU A 79 15.84 1.60 -12.01
C GLU A 79 15.91 2.70 -10.96
N LYS A 80 14.75 3.29 -10.64
CA LYS A 80 14.62 4.36 -9.65
C LYS A 80 13.19 4.37 -9.09
N VAL A 81 13.08 4.60 -7.79
CA VAL A 81 11.79 4.85 -7.12
C VAL A 81 11.73 6.27 -6.59
N ILE A 82 10.66 6.97 -6.94
CA ILE A 82 10.24 8.24 -6.38
C ILE A 82 9.04 7.91 -5.49
N GLY A 83 9.14 8.14 -4.19
CA GLY A 83 8.01 8.04 -3.27
C GLY A 83 7.40 9.42 -3.05
N LEU A 84 6.07 9.49 -2.96
CA LEU A 84 5.34 10.72 -2.66
C LEU A 84 4.32 10.47 -1.56
N ASP A 85 4.30 11.34 -0.56
CA ASP A 85 3.26 11.38 0.46
C ASP A 85 2.99 12.82 0.89
N TYR A 86 1.78 13.12 1.40
CA TYR A 86 1.45 14.44 1.92
C TYR A 86 1.87 14.60 3.40
N ASP A 87 1.93 13.48 4.14
CA ASP A 87 2.25 13.46 5.55
C ASP A 87 3.76 13.61 5.79
N THR A 88 4.15 14.70 6.44
CA THR A 88 5.56 14.99 6.77
C THR A 88 6.18 13.86 7.58
N SER A 89 5.46 13.25 8.51
CA SER A 89 5.98 12.19 9.38
C SER A 89 6.29 10.93 8.60
N ALA A 90 5.43 10.55 7.62
CA ALA A 90 5.67 9.45 6.71
C ALA A 90 6.90 9.73 5.83
N VAL A 91 7.03 10.94 5.30
CA VAL A 91 8.17 11.34 4.47
C VAL A 91 9.49 11.25 5.24
N GLU A 92 9.53 11.74 6.48
CA GLU A 92 10.71 11.68 7.34
C GLU A 92 11.06 10.25 7.73
N HIS A 93 10.06 9.43 8.05
CA HIS A 93 10.22 8.01 8.34
C HIS A 93 10.83 7.26 7.16
N VAL A 94 10.27 7.39 5.96
CA VAL A 94 10.76 6.71 4.75
C VAL A 94 12.18 7.15 4.41
N ARG A 95 12.50 8.45 4.51
CA ARG A 95 13.88 8.95 4.28
C ARG A 95 14.89 8.34 5.24
N ALA A 96 14.50 8.16 6.49
CA ALA A 96 15.38 7.57 7.51
C ALA A 96 15.55 6.05 7.32
N ARG A 97 14.46 5.34 7.03
CA ARG A 97 14.42 3.89 6.97
C ARG A 97 14.88 3.33 5.63
N TYR A 98 14.53 4.01 4.52
CA TYR A 98 14.75 3.55 3.16
C TYR A 98 15.50 4.60 2.30
N PRO A 99 16.77 4.89 2.59
CA PRO A 99 17.51 6.01 1.97
C PRO A 99 17.73 5.87 0.45
N ARG A 100 17.44 4.69 -0.13
CA ARG A 100 17.49 4.45 -1.57
C ARG A 100 16.30 5.03 -2.34
N ILE A 101 15.23 5.46 -1.64
CA ILE A 101 14.02 6.01 -2.22
C ILE A 101 14.16 7.53 -2.30
N ASP A 102 13.88 8.12 -3.48
CA ASP A 102 13.75 9.58 -3.66
C ASP A 102 12.40 10.03 -3.09
N MET A 103 12.32 10.08 -1.74
CA MET A 103 11.08 10.39 -1.03
C MET A 103 10.82 11.89 -0.99
N ARG A 104 9.61 12.29 -1.42
CA ARG A 104 9.19 13.69 -1.53
C ARG A 104 7.88 13.91 -0.78
N GLN A 105 7.71 15.12 -0.27
CA GLN A 105 6.42 15.58 0.23
C GLN A 105 5.66 16.26 -0.88
N GLY A 106 4.37 15.98 -1.05
CA GLY A 106 3.55 16.62 -2.07
C GLY A 106 2.08 16.21 -2.04
N ASN A 107 1.31 16.91 -2.85
CA ASN A 107 -0.11 16.64 -3.05
C ASN A 107 -0.30 15.73 -4.28
N LEU A 108 -1.11 14.69 -4.15
CA LEU A 108 -1.42 13.78 -5.26
C LEU A 108 -2.27 14.42 -6.34
N ALA A 109 -3.04 15.46 -6.03
CA ALA A 109 -3.80 16.23 -7.01
C ALA A 109 -2.95 17.27 -7.79
N ASP A 110 -1.66 17.43 -7.43
CA ASP A 110 -0.69 18.31 -8.10
C ASP A 110 0.71 17.71 -7.94
N LEU A 111 1.03 16.70 -8.75
CA LEU A 111 2.25 15.92 -8.64
C LEU A 111 3.49 16.78 -8.94
N PRO A 112 4.48 16.87 -8.04
CA PRO A 112 5.69 17.69 -8.22
C PRO A 112 6.69 17.03 -9.18
N LEU A 113 6.21 16.63 -10.35
CA LEU A 113 6.95 15.96 -11.41
C LEU A 113 6.60 16.60 -12.77
N PRO A 114 7.57 16.72 -13.69
CA PRO A 114 7.29 17.15 -15.04
C PRO A 114 6.49 16.07 -15.81
N ASP A 115 5.89 16.50 -16.94
CA ASP A 115 5.20 15.63 -17.86
C ASP A 115 6.11 14.51 -18.37
N ALA A 116 5.52 13.33 -18.61
CA ALA A 116 6.18 12.17 -19.21
C ALA A 116 7.52 11.80 -18.52
N ARG A 117 7.53 11.80 -17.19
CA ARG A 117 8.74 11.60 -16.37
C ARG A 117 8.95 10.16 -15.92
N VAL A 118 7.89 9.39 -15.70
CA VAL A 118 7.95 8.04 -15.14
C VAL A 118 7.36 7.00 -16.09
N GLY A 119 7.88 5.79 -16.02
CA GLY A 119 7.38 4.67 -16.81
C GLY A 119 6.23 3.94 -16.13
N ILE A 120 6.18 3.98 -14.80
CA ILE A 120 5.15 3.37 -13.97
C ILE A 120 4.71 4.35 -12.88
N VAL A 121 3.41 4.40 -12.62
CA VAL A 121 2.84 4.94 -11.38
C VAL A 121 2.23 3.79 -10.60
N VAL A 122 2.55 3.66 -9.33
CA VAL A 122 1.93 2.71 -8.38
C VAL A 122 1.09 3.51 -7.40
N ASN A 123 -0.17 3.09 -7.19
CA ASN A 123 -1.08 3.68 -6.23
C ASN A 123 -1.94 2.57 -5.63
N PHE A 124 -1.54 2.05 -4.46
CA PHE A 124 -2.24 0.94 -3.81
C PHE A 124 -2.83 1.39 -2.48
N GLN A 125 -4.16 1.23 -2.32
CA GLN A 125 -4.93 1.59 -1.12
C GLN A 125 -4.78 3.08 -0.76
N VAL A 126 -4.97 3.97 -1.75
CA VAL A 126 -4.79 5.42 -1.57
C VAL A 126 -5.90 6.23 -2.25
N ILE A 127 -6.34 5.84 -3.45
CA ILE A 127 -7.33 6.64 -4.22
C ILE A 127 -8.63 6.86 -3.45
N GLU A 128 -9.04 5.90 -2.61
CA GLU A 128 -10.23 5.98 -1.76
C GLU A 128 -10.19 7.11 -0.72
N HIS A 129 -8.99 7.60 -0.37
CA HIS A 129 -8.78 8.71 0.55
C HIS A 129 -8.82 10.08 -0.14
N LEU A 130 -8.77 10.12 -1.47
CA LEU A 130 -8.65 11.36 -2.23
C LEU A 130 -10.02 11.99 -2.50
N TRP A 131 -10.15 13.29 -2.25
CA TRP A 131 -11.35 14.07 -2.56
C TRP A 131 -11.57 14.24 -4.05
N ASP A 132 -10.50 14.44 -4.81
CA ASP A 132 -10.55 14.62 -6.26
C ASP A 132 -9.80 13.50 -6.97
N GLN A 133 -10.48 12.35 -7.08
CA GLN A 133 -9.94 11.16 -7.75
C GLN A 133 -9.66 11.40 -9.23
N ALA A 134 -10.51 12.18 -9.90
CA ALA A 134 -10.35 12.49 -11.32
C ALA A 134 -9.10 13.35 -11.57
N GLN A 135 -8.86 14.38 -10.75
CA GLN A 135 -7.66 15.20 -10.84
C GLN A 135 -6.40 14.40 -10.57
N PHE A 136 -6.41 13.50 -9.58
CA PHE A 136 -5.29 12.60 -9.33
C PHE A 136 -4.96 11.72 -10.53
N LEU A 137 -5.98 11.13 -11.17
CA LEU A 137 -5.76 10.29 -12.36
C LEU A 137 -5.27 11.11 -13.57
N ALA A 138 -5.74 12.35 -13.73
CA ALA A 138 -5.21 13.26 -14.73
C ALA A 138 -3.72 13.58 -14.51
N GLU A 139 -3.30 13.77 -13.27
CA GLU A 139 -1.89 13.95 -12.90
C GLU A 139 -1.05 12.68 -13.14
N CYS A 140 -1.57 11.50 -12.78
CA CYS A 140 -0.94 10.22 -13.14
C CYS A 140 -0.74 10.10 -14.65
N TYR A 141 -1.78 10.43 -15.43
CA TYR A 141 -1.70 10.42 -16.89
C TYR A 141 -0.65 11.40 -17.41
N ARG A 142 -0.60 12.61 -16.84
CA ARG A 142 0.36 13.65 -17.23
C ARG A 142 1.80 13.21 -17.03
N VAL A 143 2.13 12.67 -15.85
CA VAL A 143 3.51 12.31 -15.49
C VAL A 143 4.00 11.02 -16.13
N LEU A 144 3.09 10.14 -16.57
CA LEU A 144 3.44 8.91 -17.27
C LEU A 144 3.97 9.20 -18.67
N THR A 145 5.02 8.48 -19.08
CA THR A 145 5.49 8.44 -20.46
C THR A 145 4.44 7.80 -21.37
N PRO A 146 4.38 8.14 -22.68
CA PRO A 146 3.56 7.37 -23.61
C PRO A 146 3.89 5.87 -23.54
N GLY A 147 2.87 5.02 -23.42
CA GLY A 147 3.01 3.58 -23.18
C GLY A 147 3.35 3.20 -21.73
N GLY A 148 3.43 4.16 -20.80
CA GLY A 148 3.58 3.90 -19.36
C GLY A 148 2.31 3.37 -18.72
N GLU A 149 2.43 2.76 -17.55
CA GLU A 149 1.34 2.08 -16.86
C GLU A 149 1.05 2.70 -15.48
N LEU A 150 -0.22 2.77 -15.15
CA LEU A 150 -0.73 2.97 -13.79
C LEU A 150 -1.12 1.61 -13.22
N LEU A 151 -0.48 1.23 -12.13
CA LEU A 151 -0.84 0.06 -11.31
C LEU A 151 -1.60 0.59 -10.10
N ILE A 152 -2.87 0.22 -9.96
CA ILE A 152 -3.73 0.81 -8.94
C ILE A 152 -4.57 -0.25 -8.24
N SER A 153 -4.71 -0.13 -6.91
CA SER A 153 -5.63 -0.95 -6.12
C SER A 153 -6.39 -0.10 -5.11
N THR A 154 -7.60 -0.55 -4.78
CA THR A 154 -8.49 0.11 -3.82
C THR A 154 -9.47 -0.92 -3.25
N PRO A 155 -10.02 -0.75 -2.03
CA PRO A 155 -11.07 -1.62 -1.52
C PRO A 155 -12.25 -1.68 -2.48
N ASN A 156 -12.80 -2.88 -2.66
CA ASN A 156 -14.04 -3.03 -3.44
C ASN A 156 -15.24 -2.59 -2.60
N ARG A 157 -15.91 -1.49 -3.01
CA ARG A 157 -17.07 -0.95 -2.29
C ARG A 157 -18.17 -2.00 -2.01
N ILE A 158 -18.35 -2.97 -2.92
CA ILE A 158 -19.41 -3.99 -2.78
C ILE A 158 -19.18 -4.85 -1.55
N THR A 159 -17.95 -5.20 -1.24
CA THR A 159 -17.58 -6.08 -0.12
C THR A 159 -17.11 -5.31 1.11
N PHE A 160 -16.51 -4.14 0.94
CA PHE A 160 -15.97 -3.34 2.05
C PHE A 160 -17.05 -2.50 2.75
N SER A 161 -17.97 -1.89 1.99
CA SER A 161 -19.08 -1.07 2.52
C SER A 161 -20.45 -1.54 1.97
N PRO A 162 -20.85 -2.82 2.17
CA PRO A 162 -22.02 -3.40 1.54
C PRO A 162 -23.30 -2.67 1.91
N GLY A 163 -24.06 -2.26 0.88
CA GLY A 163 -25.38 -1.61 1.05
C GLY A 163 -25.35 -0.23 1.68
N ARG A 164 -24.19 0.44 1.74
CA ARG A 164 -24.00 1.78 2.32
C ARG A 164 -23.83 2.82 1.22
N ASP A 165 -24.41 4.02 1.47
CA ASP A 165 -24.21 5.21 0.63
C ASP A 165 -22.92 5.97 0.99
N THR A 166 -22.35 5.69 2.18
CA THR A 166 -21.11 6.30 2.67
C THR A 166 -20.11 5.20 3.05
N PRO A 167 -18.81 5.42 2.86
CA PRO A 167 -17.78 4.49 3.26
C PRO A 167 -17.89 4.04 4.72
N LEU A 168 -17.55 2.80 5.00
CA LEU A 168 -17.47 2.26 6.36
C LEU A 168 -16.27 2.85 7.10
N ASN A 169 -15.13 2.96 6.43
CA ASN A 169 -13.93 3.58 6.98
C ASN A 169 -14.07 5.12 6.94
N PRO A 170 -13.99 5.83 8.09
CA PRO A 170 -14.16 7.28 8.14
C PRO A 170 -13.05 8.06 7.40
N PHE A 171 -11.93 7.43 7.07
CA PHE A 171 -10.86 8.05 6.29
C PHE A 171 -11.10 7.95 4.78
N HIS A 172 -12.03 7.10 4.30
CA HIS A 172 -12.37 7.00 2.89
C HIS A 172 -13.31 8.13 2.48
N THR A 173 -13.02 8.77 1.38
CA THR A 173 -13.89 9.79 0.78
C THR A 173 -14.88 9.18 -0.20
N ARG A 174 -14.41 8.24 -1.03
CA ARG A 174 -15.21 7.52 -2.02
C ARG A 174 -14.56 6.18 -2.35
N GLU A 175 -15.29 5.10 -2.11
CA GLU A 175 -14.95 3.75 -2.56
C GLU A 175 -15.60 3.46 -3.91
N LEU A 176 -14.96 2.61 -4.71
CA LEU A 176 -15.36 2.27 -6.08
C LEU A 176 -15.72 0.78 -6.19
N ASN A 177 -16.63 0.43 -7.08
CA ASN A 177 -16.74 -0.91 -7.64
C ASN A 177 -15.94 -1.03 -8.95
N ALA A 178 -15.86 -2.23 -9.53
CA ALA A 178 -15.05 -2.47 -10.72
C ALA A 178 -15.50 -1.65 -11.94
N ALA A 179 -16.81 -1.46 -12.13
CA ALA A 179 -17.36 -0.68 -13.23
C ALA A 179 -17.03 0.82 -13.07
N GLU A 180 -17.24 1.37 -11.87
CA GLU A 180 -16.93 2.76 -11.53
C GLU A 180 -15.43 3.06 -11.65
N MET A 181 -14.57 2.12 -11.24
CA MET A 181 -13.13 2.26 -11.36
C MET A 181 -12.69 2.24 -12.83
N THR A 182 -13.26 1.35 -13.63
CA THR A 182 -13.00 1.27 -15.08
C THR A 182 -13.40 2.58 -15.77
N GLU A 183 -14.62 3.07 -15.53
CA GLU A 183 -15.12 4.31 -16.10
C GLU A 183 -14.22 5.49 -15.74
N LEU A 184 -13.85 5.62 -14.46
CA LEU A 184 -12.99 6.71 -13.99
C LEU A 184 -11.60 6.69 -14.64
N LEU A 185 -11.01 5.50 -14.83
CA LEU A 185 -9.73 5.33 -15.53
C LEU A 185 -9.84 5.69 -17.02
N GLU A 186 -10.92 5.26 -17.69
CA GLU A 186 -11.14 5.54 -19.11
C GLU A 186 -11.43 7.02 -19.36
N GLU A 187 -12.19 7.68 -18.47
CA GLU A 187 -12.42 9.13 -18.51
C GLU A 187 -11.12 9.94 -18.37
N ALA A 188 -10.16 9.46 -17.57
CA ALA A 188 -8.82 10.04 -17.46
C ALA A 188 -7.92 9.77 -18.68
N GLY A 189 -8.39 9.01 -19.68
CA GLY A 189 -7.70 8.71 -20.94
C GLY A 189 -6.88 7.42 -20.96
N PHE A 190 -6.94 6.62 -19.91
CA PHE A 190 -6.27 5.33 -19.84
C PHE A 190 -7.00 4.25 -20.68
N VAL A 191 -6.26 3.19 -21.03
CA VAL A 191 -6.81 1.92 -21.49
C VAL A 191 -6.63 0.92 -20.36
N VAL A 192 -7.70 0.35 -19.86
CA VAL A 192 -7.65 -0.68 -18.82
C VAL A 192 -7.28 -2.01 -19.49
N ASP A 193 -6.04 -2.45 -19.28
CA ASP A 193 -5.53 -3.70 -19.86
C ASP A 193 -5.89 -4.92 -19.02
N LEU A 194 -6.07 -4.73 -17.69
CA LEU A 194 -6.49 -5.77 -16.74
C LEU A 194 -7.29 -5.15 -15.61
N MET A 195 -8.38 -5.83 -15.20
CA MET A 195 -9.11 -5.62 -13.96
C MET A 195 -9.21 -6.97 -13.26
N THR A 196 -8.69 -7.06 -12.04
CA THR A 196 -8.69 -8.29 -11.23
C THR A 196 -8.98 -7.95 -9.78
N GLY A 197 -9.22 -8.96 -8.95
CA GLY A 197 -9.54 -8.79 -7.54
C GLY A 197 -8.66 -9.59 -6.61
N VAL A 198 -8.44 -9.07 -5.40
CA VAL A 198 -7.86 -9.81 -4.28
C VAL A 198 -8.96 -10.62 -3.60
N HIS A 199 -8.73 -11.90 -3.39
CA HIS A 199 -9.68 -12.82 -2.76
C HIS A 199 -9.03 -13.62 -1.64
N HIS A 200 -9.84 -14.07 -0.68
CA HIS A 200 -9.39 -15.08 0.28
C HIS A 200 -9.07 -16.40 -0.43
N GLY A 201 -7.89 -16.91 -0.18
CA GLY A 201 -7.51 -18.28 -0.51
C GLY A 201 -8.20 -19.32 0.39
N PRO A 202 -7.97 -20.63 0.17
CA PRO A 202 -8.66 -21.69 0.91
C PRO A 202 -8.50 -21.57 2.43
N ARG A 203 -7.30 -21.28 2.91
CA ARG A 203 -7.00 -21.16 4.34
C ARG A 203 -7.75 -19.99 4.99
N LEU A 204 -7.80 -18.83 4.36
CA LEU A 204 -8.54 -17.68 4.89
C LEU A 204 -10.04 -17.95 4.94
N ARG A 205 -10.60 -18.71 3.99
CA ARG A 205 -12.01 -19.16 4.05
C ARG A 205 -12.28 -20.14 5.20
N GLU A 206 -11.29 -20.95 5.58
CA GLU A 206 -11.38 -21.78 6.79
C GLU A 206 -11.35 -20.91 8.06
N LEU A 207 -10.55 -19.85 8.08
CA LEU A 207 -10.52 -18.88 9.16
C LEU A 207 -11.82 -18.06 9.25
N ASP A 208 -12.45 -17.69 8.11
CA ASP A 208 -13.80 -17.11 8.11
C ASP A 208 -14.78 -18.01 8.87
N ALA A 209 -14.82 -19.30 8.55
CA ALA A 209 -15.69 -20.26 9.22
C ALA A 209 -15.34 -20.43 10.71
N LYS A 210 -14.06 -20.44 11.08
CA LYS A 210 -13.57 -20.56 12.47
C LYS A 210 -14.00 -19.36 13.33
N HIS A 211 -13.94 -18.14 12.76
CA HIS A 211 -14.18 -16.89 13.46
C HIS A 211 -15.58 -16.29 13.19
N GLY A 212 -16.59 -17.13 13.09
CA GLY A 212 -17.99 -16.71 13.07
C GLY A 212 -18.55 -16.32 11.71
N GLY A 213 -17.86 -16.65 10.63
CA GLY A 213 -18.30 -16.42 9.25
C GLY A 213 -17.54 -15.30 8.53
N SER A 214 -16.83 -14.45 9.27
CA SER A 214 -15.97 -13.39 8.71
C SER A 214 -14.76 -13.16 9.61
N PHE A 215 -13.59 -13.50 9.11
CA PHE A 215 -12.32 -13.25 9.77
C PHE A 215 -12.00 -11.75 9.86
N ILE A 216 -12.47 -10.98 8.87
CA ILE A 216 -12.36 -9.53 8.84
C ILE A 216 -13.19 -8.90 9.96
N ASP A 217 -14.47 -9.27 10.07
CA ASP A 217 -15.35 -8.71 11.10
C ASP A 217 -14.85 -9.05 12.51
N ALA A 218 -14.34 -10.27 12.71
CA ALA A 218 -13.75 -10.67 13.98
C ALA A 218 -12.58 -9.77 14.41
N GLN A 219 -11.74 -9.31 13.47
CA GLN A 219 -10.65 -8.37 13.73
C GLN A 219 -11.17 -6.95 13.99
N ILE A 220 -12.10 -6.46 13.15
CA ILE A 220 -12.69 -5.12 13.27
C ILE A 220 -13.43 -4.97 14.60
N ASP A 221 -14.24 -5.96 14.99
CA ASP A 221 -15.00 -5.93 16.26
C ASP A 221 -14.05 -5.80 17.47
N ARG A 222 -12.92 -6.49 17.45
CA ARG A 222 -11.91 -6.39 18.51
C ARG A 222 -11.17 -5.04 18.51
N ALA A 223 -10.82 -4.54 17.35
CA ALA A 223 -10.21 -3.23 17.22
C ALA A 223 -11.13 -2.11 17.74
N LEU A 224 -12.43 -2.17 17.40
CA LEU A 224 -13.42 -1.19 17.85
C LEU A 224 -13.75 -1.31 19.33
N ALA A 225 -13.73 -2.51 19.90
CA ALA A 225 -13.98 -2.72 21.33
C ALA A 225 -12.83 -2.18 22.20
N GLY A 226 -11.61 -2.03 21.65
CA GLY A 226 -10.42 -1.63 22.40
C GLY A 226 -10.00 -2.64 23.48
N GLU A 227 -10.46 -3.89 23.32
CA GLU A 227 -10.16 -4.99 24.24
C GLU A 227 -8.98 -5.82 23.73
N PRO A 228 -8.23 -6.51 24.61
CA PRO A 228 -7.22 -7.45 24.17
C PRO A 228 -7.81 -8.53 23.26
N TRP A 229 -7.12 -8.84 22.18
CA TRP A 229 -7.56 -9.85 21.23
C TRP A 229 -7.43 -11.25 21.83
N PRO A 230 -8.35 -12.19 21.55
CA PRO A 230 -8.18 -13.60 21.91
C PRO A 230 -6.88 -14.17 21.34
N ALA A 231 -6.15 -14.96 22.14
CA ALA A 231 -4.84 -15.47 21.75
C ALA A 231 -4.86 -16.34 20.47
N ASP A 232 -5.95 -17.06 20.23
CA ASP A 232 -6.16 -17.84 19.02
C ASP A 232 -6.38 -16.97 17.79
N LEU A 233 -7.09 -15.81 17.93
CA LEU A 233 -7.25 -14.86 16.85
C LEU A 233 -5.90 -14.20 16.49
N VAL A 234 -5.13 -13.76 17.48
CA VAL A 234 -3.78 -13.19 17.26
C VAL A 234 -2.90 -14.20 16.54
N ALA A 235 -2.85 -15.45 17.01
CA ALA A 235 -2.04 -16.50 16.40
C ALA A 235 -2.44 -16.79 14.94
N ASP A 236 -3.75 -16.77 14.64
CA ASP A 236 -4.23 -16.95 13.26
C ASP A 236 -3.84 -15.76 12.38
N VAL A 237 -3.94 -14.52 12.88
CA VAL A 237 -3.55 -13.32 12.14
C VAL A 237 -2.04 -13.29 11.89
N GLU A 238 -1.22 -13.57 12.89
CA GLU A 238 0.25 -13.61 12.74
C GLU A 238 0.73 -14.66 11.72
N ALA A 239 0.00 -15.78 11.62
CA ALA A 239 0.37 -16.88 10.74
C ALA A 239 -0.02 -16.65 9.26
N ILE A 240 -0.70 -15.56 8.91
CA ILE A 240 -1.10 -15.24 7.53
C ILE A 240 0.11 -14.84 6.69
N THR A 241 0.12 -15.33 5.47
CA THR A 241 1.13 -15.03 4.45
C THR A 241 0.47 -14.51 3.17
N VAL A 242 1.26 -14.01 2.24
CA VAL A 242 0.78 -13.57 0.92
C VAL A 242 0.15 -14.71 0.12
N ASP A 243 0.56 -15.96 0.34
CA ASP A 243 0.03 -17.14 -0.35
C ASP A 243 -1.39 -17.52 0.09
N ASP A 244 -1.87 -16.92 1.19
CA ASP A 244 -3.25 -17.08 1.65
C ASP A 244 -4.25 -16.23 0.85
N PHE A 245 -3.75 -15.31 0.00
CA PHE A 245 -4.54 -14.49 -0.91
C PHE A 245 -4.36 -14.90 -2.37
N ALA A 246 -5.39 -14.67 -3.18
CA ALA A 246 -5.36 -14.90 -4.61
C ALA A 246 -5.75 -13.63 -5.37
N LEU A 247 -5.02 -13.31 -6.47
CA LEU A 247 -5.43 -12.32 -7.45
C LEU A 247 -6.06 -13.07 -8.63
N THR A 248 -7.36 -12.84 -8.87
CA THR A 248 -8.11 -13.50 -9.92
C THR A 248 -9.10 -12.56 -10.61
N GLU A 249 -9.40 -12.83 -11.90
CA GLU A 249 -10.38 -12.07 -12.67
C GLU A 249 -11.84 -12.51 -12.42
N PRO A 250 -12.15 -13.82 -12.22
CA PRO A 250 -13.50 -14.25 -11.93
C PRO A 250 -14.04 -13.66 -10.61
N ASP A 251 -15.37 -13.44 -10.59
CA ASP A 251 -16.13 -12.99 -9.41
C ASP A 251 -15.61 -11.68 -8.81
N ILE A 252 -15.24 -10.71 -9.64
CA ILE A 252 -14.63 -9.45 -9.22
C ILE A 252 -15.49 -8.70 -8.20
N ASP A 253 -16.81 -8.81 -8.28
CA ASP A 253 -17.73 -8.18 -7.32
C ASP A 253 -17.63 -8.80 -5.92
N ALA A 254 -17.13 -10.02 -5.80
CA ALA A 254 -16.87 -10.70 -4.53
C ALA A 254 -15.43 -10.49 -4.02
N SER A 255 -14.60 -9.72 -4.74
CA SER A 255 -13.23 -9.44 -4.31
C SER A 255 -13.18 -8.52 -3.11
N LEU A 256 -12.12 -8.63 -2.32
CA LEU A 256 -11.81 -7.75 -1.20
C LEU A 256 -11.32 -6.38 -1.69
N ASP A 257 -10.43 -6.41 -2.68
CA ASP A 257 -9.88 -5.24 -3.34
C ASP A 257 -9.96 -5.40 -4.84
N LEU A 258 -10.10 -4.27 -5.52
CA LEU A 258 -9.93 -4.13 -6.96
C LEU A 258 -8.46 -3.85 -7.26
N VAL A 259 -7.94 -4.45 -8.32
CA VAL A 259 -6.59 -4.20 -8.83
C VAL A 259 -6.66 -3.99 -10.33
N ALA A 260 -6.20 -2.84 -10.81
CA ALA A 260 -6.19 -2.54 -12.23
C ALA A 260 -4.78 -2.24 -12.74
N ILE A 261 -4.55 -2.63 -14.00
CA ILE A 261 -3.42 -2.21 -14.82
C ILE A 261 -4.00 -1.35 -15.94
N ALA A 262 -3.69 -0.06 -15.90
CA ALA A 262 -4.20 0.90 -16.87
C ALA A 262 -3.02 1.56 -17.60
N ARG A 263 -3.09 1.60 -18.92
CA ARG A 263 -1.99 2.05 -19.75
C ARG A 263 -2.30 3.38 -20.43
N LYS A 264 -1.33 4.32 -20.36
CA LYS A 264 -1.34 5.52 -21.19
C LYS A 264 -1.03 5.14 -22.65
N PRO A 265 -1.93 5.40 -23.63
CA PRO A 265 -1.64 5.11 -25.03
C PRO A 265 -0.31 5.71 -25.51
N ALA A 266 0.43 4.97 -26.33
CA ALA A 266 1.69 5.46 -26.91
C ALA A 266 1.47 6.61 -27.92
N VAL A 267 0.28 6.63 -28.54
CA VAL A 267 -0.18 7.71 -29.42
C VAL A 267 -1.51 8.23 -28.85
N PRO A 268 -1.70 9.53 -28.69
CA PRO A 268 -3.01 10.07 -28.28
C PRO A 268 -4.10 9.61 -29.22
N ARG A 269 -5.22 9.18 -28.67
CA ARG A 269 -6.43 8.87 -29.44
C ARG A 269 -7.12 10.12 -29.94
#